data_9a02165b96fae12f9f37af0372f5694d
#
_entry.id   9a02165b96fae12f9f37af0372f5694d
#
_cell.length_a   1.000
_cell.length_b   1.000
_cell.length_c   1.000
_cell.angle_alpha   90.00
_cell.angle_beta   90.00
_cell.angle_gamma   90.00
#
_symmetry.space_group_name_H-M   'P 1'
#
loop_
_entity.id
_entity.type
_entity.pdbx_description
1 polymer ?
#
loop_
_entity_poly.entity_id
_entity_poly.type
_entity_poly.pdbx_seq_one_letter_code
_entity_poly.pdbx_strand_id
1 'polypeptide(L)'
;MTDKRLVVLVGATGSGKTDLSIRLAKHYRAPILSTDSRQVYRGMPIGTAQPTNEQLKAIEHHFIATLDIQQDFNCGQYEVQALELLRQLFVRHDTVIAVGGSGLYVKALCEGMDDLPEADPELRRTLRQRLANEGLESLGEEVKRLEPAYYAQVERSNPARVVRALEVCLQTGRPYSEQRTKPRRERNFRILKIGTDVPRAELYGRIDRRVDEMLAEGLEVEARRLYPYKHLNALQTVGYKELFAYFDGRCSRDEAVELIKRNTRRYAKRQLTWFRRDPEIFWTPPGDTDKIIAYIDGTL
;
A
#
# COMPACT_ATOMS: atom_id res chain seq x y z
N MET A 1 -8.65 -28.28 -12.57
CA MET A 1 -8.07 -26.97 -12.22
C MET A 1 -9.17 -26.17 -11.53
N THR A 2 -8.89 -25.59 -10.40
CA THR A 2 -9.90 -24.82 -9.66
C THR A 2 -10.24 -23.58 -10.46
N ASP A 3 -11.53 -23.37 -10.72
CA ASP A 3 -12.08 -22.22 -11.47
C ASP A 3 -12.01 -20.91 -10.65
N LYS A 4 -11.25 -20.95 -9.53
CA LYS A 4 -11.10 -19.85 -8.58
C LYS A 4 -10.14 -18.79 -9.11
N ARG A 5 -10.57 -17.52 -9.09
CA ARG A 5 -9.80 -16.40 -9.64
C ARG A 5 -9.75 -15.20 -8.70
N LEU A 6 -8.58 -14.63 -8.58
CA LEU A 6 -8.32 -13.37 -7.90
C LEU A 6 -8.12 -12.27 -8.96
N VAL A 7 -9.04 -11.33 -9.04
CA VAL A 7 -8.92 -10.15 -9.90
C VAL A 7 -8.25 -9.04 -9.11
N VAL A 8 -7.06 -8.63 -9.53
CA VAL A 8 -6.23 -7.65 -8.80
C VAL A 8 -6.24 -6.32 -9.54
N LEU A 9 -6.97 -5.34 -9.00
CA LEU A 9 -7.06 -3.99 -9.55
C LEU A 9 -5.98 -3.10 -8.95
N VAL A 10 -5.04 -2.69 -9.77
CA VAL A 10 -3.92 -1.82 -9.39
C VAL A 10 -3.96 -0.48 -10.12
N GLY A 11 -3.18 0.47 -9.63
CA GLY A 11 -3.04 1.78 -10.27
C GLY A 11 -2.81 2.89 -9.25
N ALA A 12 -2.66 4.11 -9.73
CA ALA A 12 -2.41 5.27 -8.89
C ALA A 12 -3.63 5.65 -8.03
N THR A 13 -3.39 6.33 -6.90
CA THR A 13 -4.48 7.02 -6.19
C THR A 13 -5.15 8.02 -7.12
N GLY A 14 -6.48 8.15 -7.04
CA GLY A 14 -7.27 9.00 -7.94
C GLY A 14 -7.56 8.42 -9.33
N SER A 15 -7.14 7.17 -9.64
CA SER A 15 -7.35 6.57 -10.97
C SER A 15 -8.71 5.87 -11.18
N GLY A 16 -9.65 5.93 -10.22
CA GLY A 16 -10.99 5.35 -10.36
C GLY A 16 -11.10 3.85 -10.01
N LYS A 17 -10.08 3.28 -9.35
CA LYS A 17 -10.09 1.86 -8.95
C LYS A 17 -11.26 1.47 -8.06
N THR A 18 -11.64 2.31 -7.11
CA THR A 18 -12.72 2.01 -6.15
C THR A 18 -14.05 1.81 -6.86
N ASP A 19 -14.44 2.73 -7.74
CA ASP A 19 -15.69 2.63 -8.47
C ASP A 19 -15.70 1.43 -9.43
N LEU A 20 -14.57 1.18 -10.09
CA LEU A 20 -14.39 0.00 -10.93
C LEU A 20 -14.52 -1.29 -10.10
N SER A 21 -13.88 -1.36 -8.91
CA SER A 21 -13.96 -2.56 -8.06
C SER A 21 -15.39 -2.87 -7.63
N ILE A 22 -16.18 -1.84 -7.33
CA ILE A 22 -17.59 -2.00 -6.95
C ILE A 22 -18.44 -2.49 -8.14
N ARG A 23 -18.21 -1.95 -9.36
CA ARG A 23 -18.93 -2.44 -10.57
C ARG A 23 -18.62 -3.91 -10.83
N LEU A 24 -17.36 -4.30 -10.79
CA LEU A 24 -16.93 -5.69 -10.98
C LEU A 24 -17.44 -6.59 -9.85
N ALA A 25 -17.40 -6.13 -8.60
CA ALA A 25 -17.91 -6.87 -7.46
C ALA A 25 -19.42 -7.17 -7.57
N LYS A 26 -20.19 -6.20 -8.04
CA LYS A 26 -21.63 -6.41 -8.34
C LYS A 26 -21.83 -7.42 -9.48
N HIS A 27 -21.05 -7.31 -10.56
CA HIS A 27 -21.16 -8.19 -11.72
C HIS A 27 -20.86 -9.65 -11.37
N TYR A 28 -19.75 -9.88 -10.64
CA TYR A 28 -19.32 -11.24 -10.26
C TYR A 28 -19.88 -11.73 -8.92
N ARG A 29 -20.69 -10.92 -8.22
CA ARG A 29 -21.13 -11.19 -6.84
C ARG A 29 -19.97 -11.53 -5.94
N ALA A 30 -18.88 -10.78 -6.09
CA ALA A 30 -17.59 -11.02 -5.46
C ALA A 30 -17.36 -10.09 -4.27
N PRO A 31 -16.71 -10.57 -3.18
CA PRO A 31 -16.21 -9.70 -2.12
C PRO A 31 -14.98 -8.93 -2.60
N ILE A 32 -14.70 -7.80 -1.93
CA ILE A 32 -13.54 -6.95 -2.16
C ILE A 32 -12.54 -7.07 -1.03
N LEU A 33 -11.27 -7.22 -1.39
CA LEU A 33 -10.12 -7.26 -0.49
C LEU A 33 -9.26 -6.01 -0.72
N SER A 34 -9.09 -5.15 0.27
CA SER A 34 -8.20 -4.00 0.14
C SER A 34 -6.73 -4.42 0.18
N THR A 35 -5.95 -3.96 -0.79
CA THR A 35 -4.49 -4.04 -0.80
C THR A 35 -3.84 -2.69 -0.49
N ASP A 36 -4.51 -1.87 0.32
CA ASP A 36 -3.98 -0.59 0.77
C ASP A 36 -3.46 -0.67 2.21
N SER A 37 -2.21 -0.30 2.41
CA SER A 37 -1.52 -0.39 3.70
C SER A 37 -1.99 0.64 4.74
N ARG A 38 -2.92 1.53 4.39
CA ARG A 38 -3.44 2.58 5.26
C ARG A 38 -4.92 2.45 5.53
N GLN A 39 -5.71 1.99 4.56
CA GLN A 39 -7.15 1.77 4.72
C GLN A 39 -7.49 0.72 5.78
N VAL A 40 -6.54 -0.13 6.15
CA VAL A 40 -6.72 -1.15 7.18
C VAL A 40 -6.93 -0.57 8.57
N TYR A 41 -6.51 0.68 8.82
CA TYR A 41 -6.58 1.32 10.14
C TYR A 41 -7.92 2.03 10.39
N ARG A 42 -8.45 1.86 11.59
CA ARG A 42 -9.63 2.60 12.10
C ARG A 42 -9.30 4.07 12.32
N GLY A 43 -10.33 4.90 12.23
CA GLY A 43 -10.23 6.32 12.59
C GLY A 43 -9.53 7.20 11.57
N MET A 44 -9.25 6.67 10.36
CA MET A 44 -8.56 7.36 9.27
C MET A 44 -9.38 7.35 7.96
N PRO A 45 -10.73 7.45 7.97
CA PRO A 45 -11.53 7.23 6.76
C PRO A 45 -11.27 8.26 5.67
N ILE A 46 -11.13 9.55 6.01
CA ILE A 46 -10.99 10.64 5.04
C ILE A 46 -9.56 10.61 4.45
N GLY A 47 -8.53 10.70 5.28
CA GLY A 47 -7.14 10.83 4.80
C GLY A 47 -6.61 9.59 4.08
N THR A 48 -7.21 8.43 4.26
CA THR A 48 -6.88 7.20 3.52
C THR A 48 -7.88 6.88 2.41
N ALA A 49 -8.92 7.72 2.27
CA ALA A 49 -10.00 7.54 1.31
C ALA A 49 -10.60 6.13 1.36
N GLN A 50 -11.01 5.71 2.55
CA GLN A 50 -11.75 4.46 2.71
C GLN A 50 -13.06 4.49 1.92
N PRO A 51 -13.61 3.34 1.53
CA PRO A 51 -14.93 3.27 0.93
C PRO A 51 -16.00 3.92 1.84
N THR A 52 -16.99 4.56 1.21
CA THR A 52 -18.12 5.15 1.96
C THR A 52 -18.97 4.10 2.65
N ASN A 53 -19.78 4.52 3.61
CA ASN A 53 -20.71 3.62 4.30
C ASN A 53 -21.69 2.94 3.32
N GLU A 54 -22.12 3.65 2.27
CA GLU A 54 -22.98 3.10 1.23
C GLU A 54 -22.26 2.01 0.43
N GLN A 55 -20.99 2.24 0.12
CA GLN A 55 -20.16 1.26 -0.60
C GLN A 55 -19.89 0.02 0.25
N LEU A 56 -19.61 0.20 1.55
CA LEU A 56 -19.39 -0.90 2.50
C LEU A 56 -20.67 -1.72 2.75
N LYS A 57 -21.84 -1.09 2.73
CA LYS A 57 -23.13 -1.81 2.83
C LYS A 57 -23.49 -2.55 1.54
N ALA A 58 -23.07 -2.04 0.39
CA ALA A 58 -23.41 -2.61 -0.91
C ALA A 58 -22.60 -3.87 -1.25
N ILE A 59 -21.34 -3.95 -0.77
CA ILE A 59 -20.40 -5.03 -1.10
C ILE A 59 -19.63 -5.41 0.18
N GLU A 60 -19.41 -6.69 0.38
CA GLU A 60 -18.53 -7.21 1.45
C GLU A 60 -17.09 -6.76 1.20
N HIS A 61 -16.50 -6.00 2.16
CA HIS A 61 -15.14 -5.51 2.08
C HIS A 61 -14.29 -6.07 3.23
N HIS A 62 -13.03 -6.38 2.93
CA HIS A 62 -12.06 -6.88 3.89
C HIS A 62 -10.81 -6.00 3.92
N PHE A 63 -10.12 -5.96 5.06
CA PHE A 63 -8.96 -5.10 5.34
C PHE A 63 -9.28 -3.58 5.23
N ILE A 64 -10.50 -3.21 5.57
CA ILE A 64 -10.92 -1.81 5.75
C ILE A 64 -11.24 -1.60 7.22
N ALA A 65 -10.56 -0.65 7.87
CA ALA A 65 -10.78 -0.27 9.26
C ALA A 65 -10.83 -1.46 10.24
N THR A 66 -9.95 -2.44 10.08
CA THR A 66 -9.90 -3.65 10.90
C THR A 66 -8.91 -3.56 12.07
N LEU A 67 -7.90 -2.68 11.98
CA LEU A 67 -6.83 -2.54 12.96
C LEU A 67 -6.85 -1.17 13.64
N ASP A 68 -6.36 -1.11 14.87
CA ASP A 68 -6.13 0.16 15.55
C ASP A 68 -4.78 0.76 15.13
N ILE A 69 -4.65 2.09 15.16
CA ILE A 69 -3.46 2.80 14.67
C ILE A 69 -2.17 2.47 15.43
N GLN A 70 -2.28 1.91 16.63
CA GLN A 70 -1.16 1.45 17.46
C GLN A 70 -0.61 0.09 17.02
N GLN A 71 -1.38 -0.68 16.26
CA GLN A 71 -0.98 -2.01 15.80
C GLN A 71 -0.02 -1.90 14.62
N ASP A 72 1.12 -2.56 14.72
CA ASP A 72 2.00 -2.71 13.55
C ASP A 72 1.40 -3.75 12.59
N PHE A 73 1.39 -3.40 11.31
CA PHE A 73 0.94 -4.29 10.26
C PHE A 73 1.83 -4.15 9.02
N ASN A 74 2.43 -5.24 8.61
CA ASN A 74 3.38 -5.27 7.50
C ASN A 74 2.90 -6.18 6.36
N CYS A 75 3.63 -6.17 5.24
CA CYS A 75 3.25 -6.93 4.05
C CYS A 75 3.32 -8.46 4.24
N GLY A 76 4.16 -8.96 5.13
CA GLY A 76 4.21 -10.40 5.45
C GLY A 76 2.97 -10.84 6.25
N GLN A 77 2.62 -10.08 7.29
CA GLN A 77 1.39 -10.32 8.05
C GLN A 77 0.14 -10.20 7.16
N TYR A 78 0.14 -9.21 6.24
CA TYR A 78 -0.92 -9.09 5.25
C TYR A 78 -1.01 -10.33 4.35
N GLU A 79 0.12 -10.84 3.84
CA GLU A 79 0.15 -12.06 3.00
C GLU A 79 -0.53 -13.23 3.71
N VAL A 80 -0.09 -13.53 4.94
CA VAL A 80 -0.62 -14.66 5.72
C VAL A 80 -2.13 -14.52 5.94
N GLN A 81 -2.57 -13.36 6.44
CA GLN A 81 -3.99 -13.14 6.72
C GLN A 81 -4.84 -13.09 5.46
N ALA A 82 -4.35 -12.48 4.38
CA ALA A 82 -5.09 -12.38 3.13
C ALA A 82 -5.24 -13.74 2.43
N LEU A 83 -4.23 -14.60 2.47
CA LEU A 83 -4.31 -15.95 1.92
C LEU A 83 -5.27 -16.84 2.71
N GLU A 84 -5.25 -16.75 4.04
CA GLU A 84 -6.21 -17.48 4.87
C GLU A 84 -7.65 -17.01 4.60
N LEU A 85 -7.86 -15.70 4.49
CA LEU A 85 -9.15 -15.14 4.13
C LEU A 85 -9.60 -15.59 2.72
N LEU A 86 -8.70 -15.57 1.73
CA LEU A 86 -9.01 -16.04 0.38
C LEU A 86 -9.41 -17.52 0.37
N ARG A 87 -8.75 -18.36 1.17
CA ARG A 87 -9.13 -19.76 1.33
C ARG A 87 -10.59 -19.90 1.79
N GLN A 88 -11.03 -19.08 2.75
CA GLN A 88 -12.40 -19.09 3.24
C GLN A 88 -13.40 -18.53 2.22
N LEU A 89 -13.04 -17.42 1.55
CA LEU A 89 -13.91 -16.79 0.56
C LEU A 89 -14.11 -17.66 -0.67
N PHE A 90 -13.08 -18.37 -1.13
CA PHE A 90 -13.17 -19.27 -2.27
C PHE A 90 -14.02 -20.51 -2.02
N VAL A 91 -14.44 -20.79 -0.79
CA VAL A 91 -15.47 -21.80 -0.52
C VAL A 91 -16.83 -21.36 -1.10
N ARG A 92 -17.13 -20.07 -1.06
CA ARG A 92 -18.43 -19.50 -1.41
C ARG A 92 -18.43 -18.71 -2.72
N HIS A 93 -17.26 -18.27 -3.17
CA HIS A 93 -17.12 -17.40 -4.34
C HIS A 93 -16.11 -17.99 -5.33
N ASP A 94 -16.38 -17.87 -6.63
CA ASP A 94 -15.41 -18.25 -7.68
C ASP A 94 -14.47 -17.09 -8.02
N THR A 95 -14.91 -15.87 -7.74
CA THR A 95 -14.14 -14.64 -7.97
C THR A 95 -14.02 -13.86 -6.66
N VAL A 96 -12.81 -13.35 -6.38
CA VAL A 96 -12.55 -12.35 -5.35
C VAL A 96 -11.82 -11.19 -6.00
N ILE A 97 -12.12 -9.95 -5.59
CA ILE A 97 -11.48 -8.74 -6.13
C ILE A 97 -10.54 -8.17 -5.09
N ALA A 98 -9.27 -8.07 -5.43
CA ALA A 98 -8.29 -7.34 -4.63
C ALA A 98 -8.08 -5.95 -5.24
N VAL A 99 -8.17 -4.88 -4.46
CA VAL A 99 -8.03 -3.51 -4.96
C VAL A 99 -7.13 -2.66 -4.09
N GLY A 100 -6.17 -1.95 -4.70
CA GLY A 100 -5.36 -0.99 -3.96
C GLY A 100 -4.16 -0.46 -4.72
N GLY A 101 -3.36 0.34 -4.01
CA GLY A 101 -2.20 1.03 -4.56
C GLY A 101 -0.88 0.71 -3.85
N SER A 102 -0.88 -0.17 -2.85
CA SER A 102 0.32 -0.52 -2.09
C SER A 102 1.06 -1.69 -2.76
N GLY A 103 2.04 -1.35 -3.61
CA GLY A 103 2.74 -2.33 -4.47
C GLY A 103 3.33 -3.52 -3.71
N LEU A 104 3.86 -3.33 -2.49
CA LEU A 104 4.37 -4.45 -1.68
C LEU A 104 3.25 -5.37 -1.18
N TYR A 105 2.06 -4.85 -0.87
CA TYR A 105 0.91 -5.67 -0.47
C TYR A 105 0.39 -6.50 -1.65
N VAL A 106 0.29 -5.88 -2.83
CA VAL A 106 -0.07 -6.59 -4.07
C VAL A 106 0.95 -7.68 -4.38
N LYS A 107 2.25 -7.37 -4.28
CA LYS A 107 3.32 -8.35 -4.50
C LYS A 107 3.24 -9.50 -3.50
N ALA A 108 3.08 -9.21 -2.20
CA ALA A 108 2.96 -10.22 -1.16
C ALA A 108 1.79 -11.18 -1.45
N LEU A 109 0.64 -10.63 -1.81
CA LEU A 109 -0.56 -11.40 -2.15
C LEU A 109 -0.36 -12.30 -3.39
N CYS A 110 0.21 -11.74 -4.46
CA CYS A 110 0.31 -12.42 -5.75
C CYS A 110 1.51 -13.39 -5.83
N GLU A 111 2.66 -12.95 -5.32
CA GLU A 111 3.95 -13.63 -5.55
C GLU A 111 4.58 -14.19 -4.28
N GLY A 112 4.16 -13.69 -3.12
CA GLY A 112 4.79 -13.98 -1.83
C GLY A 112 5.94 -13.01 -1.49
N MET A 113 6.36 -13.10 -0.24
CA MET A 113 7.50 -12.34 0.30
C MET A 113 8.64 -13.28 0.67
N ASP A 114 9.85 -12.71 0.77
CA ASP A 114 11.01 -13.40 1.31
C ASP A 114 10.73 -13.85 2.75
N ASP A 115 11.20 -15.04 3.13
CA ASP A 115 11.12 -15.57 4.50
C ASP A 115 12.19 -14.90 5.39
N LEU A 116 12.00 -13.61 5.61
CA LEU A 116 12.84 -12.83 6.50
C LEU A 116 12.32 -12.94 7.94
N PRO A 117 13.21 -12.94 8.95
CA PRO A 117 12.78 -12.99 10.32
C PRO A 117 11.83 -11.85 10.67
N GLU A 118 10.89 -12.11 11.56
CA GLU A 118 10.11 -11.04 12.16
C GLU A 118 11.05 -10.04 12.83
N ALA A 119 10.64 -8.78 12.78
CA ALA A 119 11.46 -7.73 13.35
C ALA A 119 11.51 -7.86 14.89
N ASP A 120 12.68 -7.94 15.45
CA ASP A 120 12.88 -7.80 16.89
C ASP A 120 12.52 -6.37 17.33
N PRO A 121 11.50 -6.18 18.20
CA PRO A 121 11.07 -4.86 18.62
C PRO A 121 12.17 -4.05 19.34
N GLU A 122 13.01 -4.71 20.13
CA GLU A 122 14.09 -4.07 20.89
C GLU A 122 15.21 -3.61 19.95
N LEU A 123 15.65 -4.50 19.05
CA LEU A 123 16.64 -4.15 18.03
C LEU A 123 16.13 -3.02 17.13
N ARG A 124 14.87 -3.08 16.72
CA ARG A 124 14.25 -2.02 15.89
C ARG A 124 14.20 -0.69 16.62
N ARG A 125 13.87 -0.68 17.91
CA ARG A 125 13.90 0.52 18.75
C ARG A 125 15.31 1.10 18.82
N THR A 126 16.28 0.27 19.09
CA THR A 126 17.71 0.66 19.17
C THR A 126 18.19 1.26 17.84
N LEU A 127 17.88 0.61 16.71
CA LEU A 127 18.27 1.12 15.38
C LEU A 127 17.57 2.46 15.03
N ARG A 128 16.33 2.65 15.47
CA ARG A 128 15.64 3.94 15.30
C ARG A 128 16.28 5.05 16.15
N GLN A 129 16.70 4.75 17.38
CA GLN A 129 17.43 5.71 18.22
C GLN A 129 18.80 6.04 17.62
N ARG A 130 19.53 5.04 17.15
CA ARG A 130 20.80 5.24 16.46
C ARG A 130 20.61 6.10 15.19
N LEU A 131 19.59 5.84 14.39
CA LEU A 131 19.27 6.67 13.22
C LEU A 131 19.02 8.14 13.60
N ALA A 132 18.36 8.40 14.72
CA ALA A 132 18.09 9.75 15.18
C ALA A 132 19.35 10.46 15.72
N ASN A 133 20.24 9.73 16.39
CA ASN A 133 21.42 10.28 17.07
C ASN A 133 22.66 10.32 16.17
N GLU A 134 22.89 9.26 15.38
CA GLU A 134 24.10 9.08 14.58
C GLU A 134 23.88 9.47 13.10
N GLY A 135 22.62 9.54 12.67
CA GLY A 135 22.27 9.80 11.27
C GLY A 135 22.29 8.57 10.36
N LEU A 136 21.79 8.75 9.15
CA LEU A 136 21.64 7.68 8.16
C LEU A 136 22.98 7.18 7.61
N GLU A 137 23.96 8.06 7.52
CA GLU A 137 25.28 7.75 6.98
C GLU A 137 26.02 6.73 7.84
N SER A 138 26.01 6.91 9.17
CA SER A 138 26.61 5.97 10.13
C SER A 138 26.04 4.55 9.96
N LEU A 139 24.70 4.43 9.93
CA LEU A 139 24.06 3.14 9.72
C LEU A 139 24.36 2.57 8.33
N GLY A 140 24.48 3.43 7.33
CA GLY A 140 24.85 3.05 5.97
C GLY A 140 26.23 2.42 5.88
N GLU A 141 27.24 3.01 6.55
CA GLU A 141 28.60 2.44 6.59
C GLU A 141 28.63 1.09 7.33
N GLU A 142 27.80 0.88 8.33
CA GLU A 142 27.67 -0.42 8.98
C GLU A 142 27.04 -1.46 8.03
N VAL A 143 25.99 -1.10 7.27
CA VAL A 143 25.44 -1.97 6.21
C VAL A 143 26.51 -2.28 5.17
N LYS A 144 27.31 -1.30 4.76
CA LYS A 144 28.42 -1.52 3.79
C LYS A 144 29.44 -2.55 4.28
N ARG A 145 29.74 -2.55 5.59
CA ARG A 145 30.66 -3.51 6.21
C ARG A 145 30.07 -4.91 6.30
N LEU A 146 28.79 -5.03 6.69
CA LEU A 146 28.11 -6.29 6.90
C LEU A 146 27.54 -6.91 5.61
N GLU A 147 27.20 -6.06 4.65
CA GLU A 147 26.46 -6.42 3.44
C GLU A 147 26.86 -5.53 2.24
N PRO A 148 28.13 -5.63 1.75
CA PRO A 148 28.63 -4.78 0.66
C PRO A 148 27.82 -4.90 -0.63
N ALA A 149 27.34 -6.12 -0.94
CA ALA A 149 26.59 -6.42 -2.16
C ALA A 149 25.24 -5.68 -2.20
N TYR A 150 24.53 -5.65 -1.10
CA TYR A 150 23.29 -4.91 -1.01
C TYR A 150 23.53 -3.39 -0.93
N TYR A 151 24.55 -2.96 -0.19
CA TYR A 151 24.90 -1.54 -0.07
C TYR A 151 25.18 -0.88 -1.44
N ALA A 152 25.79 -1.62 -2.36
CA ALA A 152 26.04 -1.14 -3.71
C ALA A 152 24.75 -0.89 -4.54
N GLN A 153 23.62 -1.54 -4.17
CA GLN A 153 22.37 -1.49 -4.91
C GLN A 153 21.26 -0.71 -4.18
N VAL A 154 21.40 -0.54 -2.85
CA VAL A 154 20.35 0.10 -2.05
C VAL A 154 20.29 1.62 -2.32
N GLU A 155 19.08 2.14 -2.34
CA GLU A 155 18.85 3.58 -2.29
C GLU A 155 19.26 4.11 -0.90
N ARG A 156 20.49 4.59 -0.79
CA ARG A 156 21.12 5.01 0.47
C ARG A 156 20.41 6.16 1.16
N SER A 157 19.65 6.96 0.42
CA SER A 157 18.81 8.03 0.95
C SER A 157 17.52 7.55 1.61
N ASN A 158 17.23 6.22 1.58
CA ASN A 158 16.03 5.64 2.15
C ASN A 158 16.30 4.98 3.51
N PRO A 159 15.98 5.66 4.63
CA PRO A 159 16.29 5.15 5.98
C PRO A 159 15.65 3.78 6.25
N ALA A 160 14.42 3.55 5.77
CA ALA A 160 13.72 2.30 6.02
C ALA A 160 14.42 1.09 5.38
N ARG A 161 15.04 1.27 4.21
CA ARG A 161 15.79 0.21 3.54
C ARG A 161 17.11 -0.09 4.22
N VAL A 162 17.82 0.94 4.63
CA VAL A 162 19.10 0.82 5.34
C VAL A 162 18.89 0.17 6.71
N VAL A 163 17.93 0.67 7.49
CA VAL A 163 17.59 0.11 8.80
C VAL A 163 17.13 -1.34 8.70
N ARG A 164 16.28 -1.68 7.71
CA ARG A 164 15.82 -3.08 7.55
C ARG A 164 16.94 -4.03 7.17
N ALA A 165 17.85 -3.63 6.30
CA ALA A 165 19.00 -4.46 5.94
C ALA A 165 19.89 -4.71 7.17
N LEU A 166 20.19 -3.66 7.93
CA LEU A 166 20.99 -3.76 9.16
C LEU A 166 20.29 -4.62 10.21
N GLU A 167 18.99 -4.42 10.43
CA GLU A 167 18.17 -5.22 11.35
C GLU A 167 18.28 -6.72 11.04
N VAL A 168 18.08 -7.11 9.78
CA VAL A 168 18.15 -8.52 9.38
C VAL A 168 19.57 -9.08 9.53
N CYS A 169 20.60 -8.34 9.14
CA CYS A 169 21.98 -8.76 9.31
C CYS A 169 22.34 -8.98 10.79
N LEU A 170 21.97 -8.05 11.66
CA LEU A 170 22.26 -8.16 13.09
C LEU A 170 21.47 -9.26 13.79
N GLN A 171 20.21 -9.46 13.39
CA GLN A 171 19.34 -10.47 13.97
C GLN A 171 19.74 -11.90 13.58
N THR A 172 20.22 -12.08 12.34
CA THR A 172 20.49 -13.41 11.79
C THR A 172 21.96 -13.79 11.73
N GLY A 173 22.86 -12.81 11.83
CA GLY A 173 24.30 -12.99 11.58
C GLY A 173 24.65 -13.30 10.12
N ARG A 174 23.70 -13.14 9.18
CA ARG A 174 23.86 -13.47 7.75
C ARG A 174 23.61 -12.26 6.87
N PRO A 175 24.24 -12.16 5.68
CA PRO A 175 23.98 -11.11 4.72
C PRO A 175 22.50 -11.02 4.33
N TYR A 176 21.98 -9.79 4.27
CA TYR A 176 20.57 -9.54 3.89
C TYR A 176 20.28 -10.01 2.45
N SER A 177 21.21 -9.83 1.52
CA SER A 177 21.05 -10.22 0.12
C SER A 177 20.88 -11.74 -0.05
N GLU A 178 21.55 -12.55 0.76
CA GLU A 178 21.43 -14.02 0.73
C GLU A 178 20.06 -14.51 1.18
N GLN A 179 19.38 -13.73 2.04
CA GLN A 179 18.06 -14.07 2.56
C GLN A 179 16.92 -13.55 1.67
N ARG A 180 17.26 -12.75 0.65
CA ARG A 180 16.32 -12.26 -0.35
C ARG A 180 16.24 -13.20 -1.54
N THR A 181 15.56 -14.30 -1.36
CA THR A 181 15.41 -15.35 -2.38
C THR A 181 14.43 -14.96 -3.49
N LYS A 182 13.62 -13.90 -3.27
CA LYS A 182 12.57 -13.41 -4.18
C LYS A 182 11.68 -14.57 -4.68
N PRO A 183 11.12 -15.38 -3.79
CA PRO A 183 10.32 -16.53 -4.18
C PRO A 183 9.10 -16.05 -4.98
N ARG A 184 8.81 -16.73 -6.10
CA ARG A 184 7.52 -16.63 -6.74
C ARG A 184 6.72 -17.86 -6.31
N ARG A 185 5.93 -17.70 -5.25
CA ARG A 185 5.13 -18.78 -4.70
C ARG A 185 3.89 -18.99 -5.58
N GLU A 186 3.68 -20.20 -6.03
CA GLU A 186 2.46 -20.56 -6.72
C GLU A 186 1.23 -20.39 -5.82
N ARG A 187 0.13 -19.94 -6.40
CA ARG A 187 -1.15 -19.81 -5.73
C ARG A 187 -2.14 -20.82 -6.29
N ASN A 188 -3.00 -21.36 -5.43
CA ASN A 188 -4.01 -22.35 -5.81
C ASN A 188 -5.22 -21.74 -6.54
N PHE A 189 -5.06 -20.54 -7.12
CA PHE A 189 -6.07 -19.81 -7.86
C PHE A 189 -5.43 -19.00 -8.99
N ARG A 190 -6.20 -18.72 -10.03
CA ARG A 190 -5.75 -17.88 -11.13
C ARG A 190 -5.68 -16.42 -10.70
N ILE A 191 -4.61 -15.71 -11.04
CA ILE A 191 -4.45 -14.29 -10.78
C ILE A 191 -4.56 -13.52 -12.08
N LEU A 192 -5.45 -12.51 -12.11
CA LEU A 192 -5.66 -11.60 -13.22
C LEU A 192 -5.38 -10.18 -12.77
N LYS A 193 -4.31 -9.58 -13.27
CA LYS A 193 -3.88 -8.24 -12.87
C LYS A 193 -4.37 -7.20 -13.88
N ILE A 194 -5.09 -6.19 -13.41
CA ILE A 194 -5.66 -5.12 -14.22
C ILE A 194 -5.20 -3.78 -13.67
N GLY A 195 -4.59 -2.98 -14.53
CA GLY A 195 -4.10 -1.64 -14.21
C GLY A 195 -5.03 -0.56 -14.75
N THR A 196 -5.43 0.39 -13.88
CA THR A 196 -6.20 1.55 -14.35
C THR A 196 -5.27 2.59 -14.97
N ASP A 197 -5.41 2.81 -16.27
CA ASP A 197 -4.62 3.79 -17.02
C ASP A 197 -5.44 5.08 -17.21
N VAL A 198 -4.91 6.19 -16.70
CA VAL A 198 -5.53 7.50 -16.77
C VAL A 198 -4.47 8.49 -17.26
N PRO A 199 -4.75 9.35 -18.24
CA PRO A 199 -3.82 10.37 -18.70
C PRO A 199 -3.31 11.25 -17.54
N ARG A 200 -2.02 11.53 -17.52
CA ARG A 200 -1.34 12.19 -16.39
C ARG A 200 -1.98 13.51 -15.97
N ALA A 201 -2.37 14.33 -16.93
CA ALA A 201 -2.99 15.63 -16.64
C ALA A 201 -4.35 15.45 -15.94
N GLU A 202 -5.14 14.50 -16.42
CA GLU A 202 -6.44 14.16 -15.82
C GLU A 202 -6.27 13.60 -14.41
N LEU A 203 -5.33 12.65 -14.25
CA LEU A 203 -5.02 12.06 -12.94
C LEU A 203 -4.63 13.12 -11.91
N TYR A 204 -3.80 14.10 -12.30
CA TYR A 204 -3.37 15.17 -11.41
C TYR A 204 -4.53 16.10 -11.04
N GLY A 205 -5.39 16.45 -11.99
CA GLY A 205 -6.60 17.21 -11.70
C GLY A 205 -7.57 16.49 -10.78
N ARG A 206 -7.73 15.17 -10.94
CA ARG A 206 -8.54 14.34 -10.03
C ARG A 206 -7.94 14.29 -8.62
N ILE A 207 -6.61 14.17 -8.50
CA ILE A 207 -5.92 14.18 -7.22
C ILE A 207 -6.12 15.51 -6.49
N ASP A 208 -5.94 16.63 -7.18
CA ASP A 208 -6.03 17.96 -6.56
C ASP A 208 -7.47 18.22 -6.07
N ARG A 209 -8.49 17.95 -6.88
CA ARG A 209 -9.91 18.05 -6.47
C ARG A 209 -10.21 17.14 -5.27
N ARG A 210 -9.73 15.91 -5.27
CA ARG A 210 -9.95 14.97 -4.15
C ARG A 210 -9.36 15.50 -2.84
N VAL A 211 -8.22 16.17 -2.87
CA VAL A 211 -7.65 16.80 -1.68
C VAL A 211 -8.56 17.91 -1.17
N ASP A 212 -9.12 18.73 -2.07
CA ASP A 212 -10.07 19.77 -1.69
C ASP A 212 -11.37 19.17 -1.11
N GLU A 213 -11.89 18.09 -1.69
CA GLU A 213 -13.04 17.33 -1.17
C GLU A 213 -12.76 16.77 0.23
N MET A 214 -11.62 16.13 0.43
CA MET A 214 -11.20 15.60 1.75
C MET A 214 -11.12 16.70 2.82
N LEU A 215 -10.64 17.88 2.47
CA LEU A 215 -10.60 19.02 3.40
C LEU A 215 -12.01 19.51 3.73
N ALA A 216 -12.91 19.58 2.74
CA ALA A 216 -14.30 19.92 2.95
C ALA A 216 -15.05 18.88 3.81
N GLU A 217 -14.70 17.59 3.68
CA GLU A 217 -15.23 16.50 4.49
C GLU A 217 -14.67 16.47 5.92
N GLY A 218 -13.66 17.28 6.23
CA GLY A 218 -13.11 17.42 7.58
C GLY A 218 -11.78 16.71 7.82
N LEU A 219 -10.95 16.50 6.79
CA LEU A 219 -9.61 15.91 6.93
C LEU A 219 -8.76 16.61 8.00
N GLU A 220 -8.88 17.94 8.14
CA GLU A 220 -8.13 18.67 9.17
C GLU A 220 -8.59 18.30 10.58
N VAL A 221 -9.90 18.12 10.78
CA VAL A 221 -10.48 17.68 12.07
C VAL A 221 -10.04 16.25 12.39
N GLU A 222 -10.10 15.36 11.40
CA GLU A 222 -9.60 13.99 11.53
C GLU A 222 -8.11 13.97 11.91
N ALA A 223 -7.27 14.73 11.23
CA ALA A 223 -5.86 14.83 11.51
C ALA A 223 -5.58 15.41 12.90
N ARG A 224 -6.34 16.43 13.35
CA ARG A 224 -6.17 17.04 14.66
C ARG A 224 -6.47 16.05 15.80
N ARG A 225 -7.49 15.22 15.64
CA ARG A 225 -7.79 14.13 16.59
C ARG A 225 -6.66 13.12 16.67
N LEU A 226 -5.97 12.84 15.56
CA LEU A 226 -4.89 11.88 15.49
C LEU A 226 -3.50 12.47 15.82
N TYR A 227 -3.40 13.79 15.97
CA TYR A 227 -2.15 14.50 16.18
C TYR A 227 -1.34 14.03 17.41
N PRO A 228 -1.96 13.68 18.58
CA PRO A 228 -1.21 13.12 19.72
C PRO A 228 -0.43 11.84 19.36
N TYR A 229 -0.87 11.13 18.35
CA TYR A 229 -0.30 9.86 17.87
C TYR A 229 0.58 10.03 16.62
N LYS A 230 0.96 11.25 16.27
CA LYS A 230 1.67 11.59 15.01
C LYS A 230 2.96 10.78 14.76
N HIS A 231 3.56 10.20 15.79
CA HIS A 231 4.76 9.38 15.70
C HIS A 231 4.50 7.94 15.21
N LEU A 232 3.25 7.47 15.25
CA LEU A 232 2.90 6.11 14.86
C LEU A 232 3.05 5.90 13.35
N ASN A 233 3.46 4.67 12.97
CA ASN A 233 3.68 4.31 11.57
C ASN A 233 2.41 4.47 10.70
N ALA A 234 1.23 4.14 11.24
CA ALA A 234 -0.06 4.31 10.55
C ALA A 234 -0.24 5.73 9.99
N LEU A 235 0.22 6.74 10.74
CA LEU A 235 0.06 8.16 10.44
C LEU A 235 1.21 8.77 9.63
N GLN A 236 2.27 7.98 9.35
CA GLN A 236 3.39 8.41 8.51
C GLN A 236 3.03 8.34 7.01
N THR A 237 1.96 9.01 6.61
CA THR A 237 1.46 9.02 5.23
C THR A 237 1.08 10.43 4.78
N VAL A 238 0.91 10.61 3.48
CA VAL A 238 0.51 11.89 2.88
C VAL A 238 -0.87 12.28 3.40
N GLY A 239 -1.07 13.55 3.60
CA GLY A 239 -2.24 14.15 4.23
C GLY A 239 -1.99 14.48 5.69
N TYR A 240 -1.71 13.47 6.50
CA TYR A 240 -1.46 13.66 7.94
C TYR A 240 -0.13 14.34 8.22
N LYS A 241 0.95 13.90 7.58
CA LYS A 241 2.30 14.48 7.81
C LYS A 241 2.34 15.98 7.55
N GLU A 242 1.71 16.43 6.51
CA GLU A 242 1.66 17.83 6.12
C GLU A 242 0.80 18.64 7.10
N LEU A 243 -0.37 18.12 7.49
CA LEU A 243 -1.22 18.76 8.50
C LEU A 243 -0.53 18.77 9.88
N PHE A 244 0.19 17.72 10.25
CA PHE A 244 0.99 17.74 11.49
C PHE A 244 2.10 18.76 11.45
N ALA A 245 2.73 19.00 10.29
CA ALA A 245 3.71 20.07 10.14
C ALA A 245 3.07 21.46 10.35
N TYR A 246 1.85 21.65 9.84
CA TYR A 246 1.06 22.86 10.11
C TYR A 246 0.71 22.97 11.60
N PHE A 247 0.26 21.91 12.25
CA PHE A 247 -0.04 21.94 13.70
C PHE A 247 1.19 22.17 14.58
N ASP A 248 2.36 21.77 14.11
CA ASP A 248 3.66 22.08 14.76
C ASP A 248 4.15 23.53 14.49
N GLY A 249 3.41 24.33 13.70
CA GLY A 249 3.80 25.70 13.31
C GLY A 249 4.95 25.78 12.30
N ARG A 250 5.26 24.67 11.61
CA ARG A 250 6.37 24.59 10.64
C ARG A 250 6.01 25.11 9.25
N CYS A 251 4.74 25.27 8.96
CA CYS A 251 4.22 25.87 7.74
C CYS A 251 2.81 26.43 7.96
N SER A 252 2.33 27.26 7.06
CA SER A 252 0.95 27.71 7.04
C SER A 252 -0.02 26.60 6.63
N ARG A 253 -1.32 26.80 6.87
CA ARG A 253 -2.35 25.86 6.43
C ARG A 253 -2.36 25.69 4.91
N ASP A 254 -2.28 26.79 4.18
CA ASP A 254 -2.30 26.79 2.71
C ASP A 254 -1.07 26.07 2.13
N GLU A 255 0.11 26.29 2.73
CA GLU A 255 1.31 25.56 2.36
C GLU A 255 1.15 24.05 2.63
N ALA A 256 0.54 23.64 3.75
CA ALA A 256 0.27 22.24 4.03
C ALA A 256 -0.65 21.62 2.97
N VAL A 257 -1.70 22.31 2.56
CA VAL A 257 -2.63 21.85 1.51
C VAL A 257 -1.91 21.66 0.18
N GLU A 258 -1.12 22.65 -0.26
CA GLU A 258 -0.32 22.52 -1.48
C GLU A 258 0.70 21.40 -1.41
N LEU A 259 1.29 21.18 -0.26
CA LEU A 259 2.19 20.05 0.01
C LEU A 259 1.46 18.71 -0.10
N ILE A 260 0.23 18.58 0.41
CA ILE A 260 -0.59 17.38 0.29
C ILE A 260 -0.84 17.07 -1.19
N LYS A 261 -1.34 18.04 -1.97
CA LYS A 261 -1.58 17.89 -3.41
C LYS A 261 -0.30 17.43 -4.13
N ARG A 262 0.81 18.13 -3.93
CA ARG A 262 2.11 17.81 -4.54
C ARG A 262 2.61 16.41 -4.15
N ASN A 263 2.56 16.06 -2.87
CA ASN A 263 3.08 14.79 -2.38
C ASN A 263 2.18 13.62 -2.78
N THR A 264 0.86 13.83 -2.92
CA THR A 264 -0.07 12.85 -3.49
C THR A 264 0.22 12.60 -4.97
N ARG A 265 0.48 13.63 -5.78
CA ARG A 265 0.92 13.46 -7.19
C ARG A 265 2.25 12.68 -7.29
N ARG A 266 3.20 12.97 -6.40
CA ARG A 266 4.47 12.22 -6.32
C ARG A 266 4.24 10.76 -5.90
N TYR A 267 3.32 10.52 -4.98
CA TYR A 267 2.95 9.16 -4.57
C TYR A 267 2.30 8.40 -5.73
N ALA A 268 1.36 9.00 -6.44
CA ALA A 268 0.74 8.44 -7.64
C ALA A 268 1.78 8.07 -8.72
N LYS A 269 2.78 8.94 -8.96
CA LYS A 269 3.89 8.65 -9.87
C LYS A 269 4.69 7.42 -9.42
N ARG A 270 5.00 7.29 -8.12
CA ARG A 270 5.72 6.12 -7.59
C ARG A 270 4.92 4.84 -7.76
N GLN A 271 3.59 4.88 -7.53
CA GLN A 271 2.71 3.73 -7.74
C GLN A 271 2.73 3.26 -9.19
N LEU A 272 2.56 4.18 -10.16
CA LEU A 272 2.63 3.85 -11.58
C LEU A 272 4.00 3.30 -11.99
N THR A 273 5.09 3.90 -11.51
CA THR A 273 6.45 3.40 -11.77
C THR A 273 6.65 1.99 -11.22
N TRP A 274 6.03 1.66 -10.08
CA TRP A 274 6.09 0.32 -9.50
C TRP A 274 5.30 -0.68 -10.36
N PHE A 275 4.03 -0.41 -10.64
CA PHE A 275 3.18 -1.35 -11.34
C PHE A 275 3.53 -1.52 -12.83
N ARG A 276 4.07 -0.50 -13.49
CA ARG A 276 4.49 -0.60 -14.90
C ARG A 276 5.71 -1.51 -15.13
N ARG A 277 6.35 -1.99 -14.07
CA ARG A 277 7.41 -3.00 -14.14
C ARG A 277 6.88 -4.43 -14.29
N ASP A 278 5.62 -4.64 -13.99
CA ASP A 278 4.96 -5.94 -14.12
C ASP A 278 4.31 -6.06 -15.50
N PRO A 279 4.85 -6.89 -16.41
CA PRO A 279 4.32 -7.06 -17.75
C PRO A 279 3.00 -7.84 -17.80
N GLU A 280 2.62 -8.51 -16.70
CA GLU A 280 1.38 -9.29 -16.61
C GLU A 280 0.15 -8.39 -16.36
N ILE A 281 0.35 -7.08 -16.12
CA ILE A 281 -0.77 -6.17 -15.88
C ILE A 281 -1.40 -5.74 -17.19
N PHE A 282 -2.69 -6.06 -17.34
CA PHE A 282 -3.52 -5.55 -18.42
C PHE A 282 -3.95 -4.11 -18.14
N TRP A 283 -3.34 -3.15 -18.83
CA TRP A 283 -3.62 -1.73 -18.66
C TRP A 283 -4.80 -1.26 -19.52
N THR A 284 -5.79 -0.61 -18.90
CA THR A 284 -6.98 -0.11 -19.59
C THR A 284 -7.58 1.09 -18.83
N PRO A 285 -8.29 2.01 -19.52
CA PRO A 285 -9.06 3.04 -18.84
C PRO A 285 -10.09 2.43 -17.86
N PRO A 286 -10.32 3.03 -16.68
CA PRO A 286 -11.25 2.49 -15.68
C PRO A 286 -12.72 2.54 -16.13
N GLY A 287 -13.03 3.26 -17.22
CA GLY A 287 -14.36 3.32 -17.84
C GLY A 287 -14.69 2.12 -18.72
N ASP A 288 -13.71 1.40 -19.25
CA ASP A 288 -13.87 0.31 -20.20
C ASP A 288 -14.29 -1.01 -19.49
N THR A 289 -15.39 -0.97 -18.75
CA THR A 289 -15.83 -2.09 -17.90
C THR A 289 -16.08 -3.35 -18.71
N ASP A 290 -16.68 -3.25 -19.89
CA ASP A 290 -16.99 -4.41 -20.75
C ASP A 290 -15.71 -5.09 -21.25
N LYS A 291 -14.71 -4.31 -21.64
CA LYS A 291 -13.40 -4.84 -22.03
C LYS A 291 -12.69 -5.53 -20.86
N ILE A 292 -12.83 -5.00 -19.66
CA ILE A 292 -12.27 -5.60 -18.44
C ILE A 292 -12.97 -6.92 -18.14
N ILE A 293 -14.29 -6.98 -18.25
CA ILE A 293 -15.08 -8.21 -18.07
C ILE A 293 -14.66 -9.25 -19.10
N ALA A 294 -14.57 -8.88 -20.38
CA ALA A 294 -14.12 -9.78 -21.46
C ALA A 294 -12.70 -10.34 -21.17
N TYR A 295 -11.78 -9.53 -20.67
CA TYR A 295 -10.45 -9.98 -20.23
C TYR A 295 -10.53 -10.97 -19.07
N ILE A 296 -11.35 -10.69 -18.06
CA ILE A 296 -11.52 -11.56 -16.88
C ILE A 296 -12.12 -12.91 -17.30
N ASP A 297 -13.07 -12.93 -18.23
CA ASP A 297 -13.76 -14.13 -18.68
C ASP A 297 -12.99 -14.89 -19.79
N GLY A 298 -11.88 -14.34 -20.25
CA GLY A 298 -11.02 -14.97 -21.25
C GLY A 298 -11.59 -14.95 -22.67
N THR A 299 -12.42 -13.94 -22.96
CA THR A 299 -13.04 -13.73 -24.28
C THR A 299 -12.41 -12.57 -25.08
N LEU A 300 -11.35 -11.97 -24.54
CA LEU A 300 -10.59 -10.87 -25.16
C LEU A 300 -9.39 -11.42 -25.94
#